data_b95599f472c63ce81b5749615a564938
#
_entry.id   b95599f472c63ce81b5749615a564938
#
_cell.length_a   1.000
_cell.length_b   1.000
_cell.length_c   1.000
_cell.angle_alpha   90.00
_cell.angle_beta   90.00
_cell.angle_gamma   90.00
#
_symmetry.space_group_name_H-M   'P 1'
#
loop_
_entity.id
_entity.type
_entity.pdbx_description
1 polymer ?
#
loop_
_entity_poly.entity_id
_entity_poly.type
_entity_poly.pdbx_seq_one_letter_code
_entity_poly.pdbx_strand_id
1 'polypeptide(L)'
;MIPEKGKLIEVLREVIYFPKGDNIINLKMVDDIELKENLIRFRLLFEKVEDEKNQILIDTATQMLKAAFGDIEIDIVAASQENALSKVKHIIAVASGKGGVGKSTVAVNLAIGLALQGMKVGLVDADIYGPSIPVLFGNEETRPLGYERDGKSYMIPIEKYGVKMISIGHLVDKEMPLIWRGPMASNALSQLLLDTDWGELDFMVIDMPPGTGDIQLCLAQNFKLSGSVIVTTPQKVALADVRRAANMFRHEGVNVPILGLIENMAYFTP
;
A
#
# COMPACT_ATOMS: atom_id res chain seq x y z
N MET A 1 39.92 -2.41 -11.22
CA MET A 1 38.96 -3.18 -12.07
C MET A 1 37.57 -2.82 -11.60
N ILE A 2 36.66 -2.46 -12.51
CA ILE A 2 35.26 -2.11 -12.10
C ILE A 2 34.54 -3.42 -11.71
N PRO A 3 33.88 -3.48 -10.54
CA PRO A 3 33.12 -4.64 -10.12
C PRO A 3 31.99 -4.99 -11.09
N GLU A 4 31.76 -6.28 -11.31
CA GLU A 4 30.66 -6.73 -12.17
C GLU A 4 29.33 -6.67 -11.43
N LYS A 5 28.32 -6.02 -12.02
CA LYS A 5 26.98 -5.85 -11.42
C LYS A 5 26.28 -7.19 -11.15
N GLY A 6 26.48 -8.17 -12.02
CA GLY A 6 25.91 -9.52 -11.84
C GLY A 6 26.41 -10.16 -10.54
N LYS A 7 27.73 -10.19 -10.34
CA LYS A 7 28.36 -10.73 -9.13
C LYS A 7 27.94 -9.97 -7.87
N LEU A 8 27.77 -8.63 -7.96
CA LEU A 8 27.27 -7.83 -6.85
C LEU A 8 25.87 -8.28 -6.42
N ILE A 9 24.96 -8.44 -7.37
CA ILE A 9 23.58 -8.87 -7.09
C ILE A 9 23.56 -10.28 -6.49
N GLU A 10 24.41 -11.21 -6.95
CA GLU A 10 24.51 -12.55 -6.38
C GLU A 10 24.91 -12.49 -4.89
N VAL A 11 25.94 -11.73 -4.55
CA VAL A 11 26.38 -11.57 -3.15
C VAL A 11 25.27 -10.94 -2.30
N LEU A 12 24.60 -9.91 -2.80
CA LEU A 12 23.54 -9.21 -2.05
C LEU A 12 22.28 -10.09 -1.88
N ARG A 13 22.06 -11.11 -2.71
CA ARG A 13 21.01 -12.13 -2.50
C ARG A 13 21.26 -13.03 -1.29
N GLU A 14 22.47 -13.13 -0.81
CA GLU A 14 22.79 -13.90 0.39
C GLU A 14 22.57 -13.08 1.68
N VAL A 15 22.42 -11.77 1.57
CA VAL A 15 22.16 -10.86 2.70
C VAL A 15 20.69 -10.92 3.09
N ILE A 16 20.39 -11.56 4.22
CA ILE A 16 19.01 -11.74 4.72
C ILE A 16 18.65 -10.61 5.69
N TYR A 17 17.51 -9.97 5.42
CA TYR A 17 16.90 -9.02 6.35
C TYR A 17 15.95 -9.77 7.30
N PHE A 18 16.45 -10.15 8.45
CA PHE A 18 15.75 -11.00 9.42
C PHE A 18 14.33 -10.53 9.80
N PRO A 19 14.03 -9.22 9.94
CA PRO A 19 12.67 -8.80 10.27
C PRO A 19 11.61 -9.19 9.24
N LYS A 20 12.02 -9.39 7.97
CA LYS A 20 11.12 -9.79 6.87
C LYS A 20 11.38 -11.22 6.35
N GLY A 21 12.41 -11.89 6.85
CA GLY A 21 12.74 -13.29 6.53
C GLY A 21 13.16 -13.55 5.07
N ASP A 22 13.53 -12.51 4.31
CA ASP A 22 13.98 -12.63 2.92
C ASP A 22 15.23 -11.76 2.66
N ASN A 23 15.86 -11.93 1.51
CA ASN A 23 17.06 -11.19 1.15
C ASN A 23 16.75 -9.76 0.66
N ILE A 24 17.73 -8.88 0.78
CA ILE A 24 17.59 -7.45 0.46
C ILE A 24 17.29 -7.16 -1.01
N ILE A 25 17.61 -8.08 -1.94
CA ILE A 25 17.28 -7.94 -3.36
C ILE A 25 15.80 -8.25 -3.62
N ASN A 26 15.30 -9.38 -3.09
CA ASN A 26 13.88 -9.73 -3.20
C ASN A 26 12.98 -8.69 -2.53
N LEU A 27 13.43 -8.15 -1.40
CA LEU A 27 12.74 -7.08 -0.65
C LEU A 27 12.85 -5.71 -1.32
N LYS A 28 13.56 -5.61 -2.46
CA LYS A 28 13.79 -4.35 -3.19
C LYS A 28 14.37 -3.24 -2.30
N MET A 29 15.24 -3.62 -1.38
CA MET A 29 15.88 -2.69 -0.46
C MET A 29 17.14 -2.03 -1.04
N VAL A 30 17.65 -2.49 -2.20
CA VAL A 30 18.86 -1.97 -2.83
C VAL A 30 18.48 -1.03 -3.97
N ASP A 31 18.98 0.19 -3.93
CA ASP A 31 18.73 1.24 -4.91
C ASP A 31 20.03 2.03 -5.22
N ASP A 32 20.02 2.75 -6.34
CA ASP A 32 21.09 3.68 -6.76
C ASP A 32 22.50 3.06 -6.73
N ILE A 33 22.65 1.91 -7.45
CA ILE A 33 23.93 1.20 -7.51
C ILE A 33 24.91 1.95 -8.42
N GLU A 34 26.00 2.43 -7.85
CA GLU A 34 27.12 3.03 -8.53
C GLU A 34 28.36 2.13 -8.39
N LEU A 35 28.95 1.72 -9.53
CA LEU A 35 30.16 0.92 -9.59
C LEU A 35 31.26 1.72 -10.27
N LYS A 36 32.32 2.02 -9.53
CA LYS A 36 33.54 2.67 -10.04
C LYS A 36 34.75 1.78 -9.82
N GLU A 37 35.88 2.17 -10.40
CA GLU A 37 37.13 1.53 -10.10
C GLU A 37 37.44 1.67 -8.61
N ASN A 38 37.52 0.52 -7.92
CA ASN A 38 37.75 0.43 -6.48
C ASN A 38 36.63 0.98 -5.56
N LEU A 39 35.38 1.16 -6.06
CA LEU A 39 34.24 1.61 -5.25
C LEU A 39 32.96 0.86 -5.64
N ILE A 40 32.28 0.37 -4.62
CA ILE A 40 30.88 -0.08 -4.68
C ILE A 40 30.07 0.86 -3.78
N ARG A 41 29.17 1.63 -4.37
CA ARG A 41 28.21 2.47 -3.63
C ARG A 41 26.79 2.06 -3.98
N PHE A 42 25.92 2.01 -3.00
CA PHE A 42 24.48 1.88 -3.21
C PHE A 42 23.70 2.38 -2.00
N ARG A 43 22.42 2.63 -2.21
CA ARG A 43 21.49 2.98 -1.13
C ARG A 43 20.80 1.72 -0.62
N LEU A 44 20.73 1.59 0.70
CA LEU A 44 19.97 0.54 1.37
C LEU A 44 18.73 1.18 2.00
N LEU A 45 17.57 0.80 1.48
CA LEU A 45 16.29 1.41 1.81
C LEU A 45 15.66 0.76 3.03
N PHE A 46 15.30 1.57 4.03
CA PHE A 46 14.66 1.15 5.27
C PHE A 46 13.35 1.88 5.50
N GLU A 47 12.38 1.23 6.15
CA GLU A 47 11.14 1.88 6.59
C GLU A 47 11.40 2.94 7.67
N LYS A 48 12.40 2.70 8.53
CA LYS A 48 12.90 3.64 9.55
C LYS A 48 14.42 3.64 9.48
N VAL A 49 15.00 4.76 9.08
CA VAL A 49 16.45 4.88 8.91
C VAL A 49 17.20 4.79 10.26
N GLU A 50 16.60 5.27 11.35
CA GLU A 50 17.22 5.38 12.67
C GLU A 50 17.11 4.10 13.53
N ASP A 51 16.70 2.95 12.97
CA ASP A 51 16.63 1.69 13.71
C ASP A 51 18.04 1.09 13.86
N GLU A 52 18.47 0.80 15.10
CA GLU A 52 19.78 0.18 15.40
C GLU A 52 20.02 -1.14 14.65
N LYS A 53 18.96 -1.86 14.31
CA LYS A 53 19.03 -3.10 13.53
C LYS A 53 19.51 -2.89 12.09
N ASN A 54 19.36 -1.69 11.57
CA ASN A 54 19.82 -1.35 10.22
C ASN A 54 21.34 -1.37 10.13
N GLN A 55 22.04 -0.96 11.19
CA GLN A 55 23.50 -0.99 11.22
C GLN A 55 24.04 -2.42 11.11
N ILE A 56 23.39 -3.38 11.75
CA ILE A 56 23.77 -4.81 11.66
C ILE A 56 23.67 -5.31 10.21
N LEU A 57 22.62 -4.91 9.49
CA LEU A 57 22.44 -5.29 8.09
C LEU A 57 23.50 -4.65 7.19
N ILE A 58 23.80 -3.37 7.40
CA ILE A 58 24.85 -2.64 6.67
C ILE A 58 26.21 -3.29 6.89
N ASP A 59 26.55 -3.60 8.15
CA ASP A 59 27.81 -4.25 8.50
C ASP A 59 27.92 -5.64 7.87
N THR A 60 26.84 -6.43 7.91
CA THR A 60 26.76 -7.75 7.28
C THR A 60 26.98 -7.66 5.77
N ALA A 61 26.26 -6.77 5.09
CA ALA A 61 26.41 -6.55 3.65
C ALA A 61 27.84 -6.10 3.30
N THR A 62 28.41 -5.19 4.09
CA THR A 62 29.80 -4.70 3.93
C THR A 62 30.81 -5.85 4.05
N GLN A 63 30.68 -6.72 5.06
CA GLN A 63 31.58 -7.84 5.26
C GLN A 63 31.50 -8.85 4.09
N MET A 64 30.28 -9.18 3.64
CA MET A 64 30.10 -10.12 2.52
C MET A 64 30.65 -9.56 1.21
N LEU A 65 30.46 -8.26 0.97
CA LEU A 65 31.01 -7.60 -0.22
C LEU A 65 32.55 -7.53 -0.19
N LYS A 66 33.15 -7.23 0.98
CA LYS A 66 34.63 -7.27 1.14
C LYS A 66 35.19 -8.67 0.92
N ALA A 67 34.49 -9.72 1.41
CA ALA A 67 34.89 -11.09 1.19
C ALA A 67 34.85 -11.49 -0.30
N ALA A 68 33.87 -10.99 -1.08
CA ALA A 68 33.67 -11.32 -2.47
C ALA A 68 34.53 -10.52 -3.46
N PHE A 69 34.84 -9.25 -3.12
CA PHE A 69 35.52 -8.30 -4.01
C PHE A 69 36.90 -7.88 -3.53
N GLY A 70 37.32 -8.31 -2.32
CA GLY A 70 38.63 -7.97 -1.76
C GLY A 70 38.71 -6.56 -1.18
N ASP A 71 39.87 -5.93 -1.32
CA ASP A 71 40.15 -4.59 -0.79
C ASP A 71 39.56 -3.50 -1.68
N ILE A 72 38.25 -3.37 -1.63
CA ILE A 72 37.46 -2.38 -2.36
C ILE A 72 36.72 -1.47 -1.34
N GLU A 73 36.61 -0.20 -1.65
CA GLU A 73 35.80 0.73 -0.88
C GLU A 73 34.30 0.41 -1.05
N ILE A 74 33.60 0.29 0.09
CA ILE A 74 32.16 0.00 0.11
C ILE A 74 31.48 1.13 0.85
N ASP A 75 30.59 1.83 0.15
CA ASP A 75 29.81 2.95 0.68
C ASP A 75 28.31 2.60 0.59
N ILE A 76 27.74 2.17 1.71
CA ILE A 76 26.32 1.84 1.83
C ILE A 76 25.63 2.98 2.55
N VAL A 77 24.77 3.71 1.83
CA VAL A 77 24.02 4.84 2.35
C VAL A 77 22.65 4.35 2.82
N ALA A 78 22.39 4.42 4.13
CA ALA A 78 21.04 4.18 4.64
C ALA A 78 20.09 5.29 4.16
N ALA A 79 19.00 4.91 3.54
CA ALA A 79 18.00 5.86 3.04
C ALA A 79 16.58 5.39 3.41
N SER A 80 15.67 6.33 3.53
CA SER A 80 14.26 5.99 3.72
C SER A 80 13.69 5.36 2.45
N GLN A 81 12.94 4.30 2.62
CA GLN A 81 12.17 3.73 1.52
C GLN A 81 11.01 4.69 1.22
N GLU A 82 11.30 5.75 0.48
CA GLU A 82 10.24 6.62 -0.01
C GLU A 82 9.35 5.85 -0.98
N ASN A 83 8.12 5.68 -0.61
CA ASN A 83 7.07 5.16 -1.48
C ASN A 83 5.99 6.23 -1.68
N ALA A 84 5.05 6.00 -2.59
CA ALA A 84 3.99 6.96 -2.88
C ALA A 84 3.15 7.37 -1.66
N LEU A 85 3.17 6.56 -0.58
CA LEU A 85 2.43 6.81 0.66
C LEU A 85 3.24 7.55 1.72
N SER A 86 4.55 7.75 1.56
CA SER A 86 5.39 8.43 2.55
C SER A 86 5.00 9.89 2.80
N LYS A 87 4.29 10.50 1.82
CA LYS A 87 3.76 11.87 1.90
C LYS A 87 2.27 11.91 2.27
N VAL A 88 1.69 10.79 2.71
CA VAL A 88 0.32 10.69 3.21
C VAL A 88 0.33 10.71 4.72
N LYS A 89 -0.29 11.72 5.35
CA LYS A 89 -0.26 11.87 6.81
C LYS A 89 -1.09 10.81 7.53
N HIS A 90 -2.30 10.54 7.03
CA HIS A 90 -3.23 9.61 7.65
C HIS A 90 -3.88 8.69 6.61
N ILE A 91 -3.86 7.39 6.87
CA ILE A 91 -4.51 6.38 6.02
C ILE A 91 -5.65 5.75 6.83
N ILE A 92 -6.88 5.92 6.35
CA ILE A 92 -8.10 5.42 6.99
C ILE A 92 -8.71 4.32 6.15
N ALA A 93 -8.88 3.14 6.73
CA ALA A 93 -9.59 2.04 6.11
C ALA A 93 -11.10 2.15 6.39
N VAL A 94 -11.92 2.07 5.34
CA VAL A 94 -13.37 1.89 5.47
C VAL A 94 -13.69 0.43 5.17
N ALA A 95 -14.16 -0.30 6.17
CA ALA A 95 -14.35 -1.74 6.14
C ALA A 95 -15.78 -2.13 6.50
N SER A 96 -16.16 -3.35 6.15
CA SER A 96 -17.43 -3.94 6.56
C SER A 96 -17.31 -5.45 6.76
N GLY A 97 -18.09 -6.02 7.67
CA GLY A 97 -18.12 -7.47 7.88
C GLY A 97 -18.79 -8.23 6.73
N LYS A 98 -19.63 -7.58 5.92
CA LYS A 98 -20.32 -8.20 4.76
C LYS A 98 -20.58 -7.17 3.66
N GLY A 99 -20.88 -7.66 2.46
CA GLY A 99 -21.27 -6.80 1.33
C GLY A 99 -22.67 -6.19 1.49
N GLY A 100 -22.94 -5.12 0.74
CA GLY A 100 -24.27 -4.51 0.64
C GLY A 100 -24.68 -3.60 1.81
N VAL A 101 -23.77 -3.24 2.71
CA VAL A 101 -24.04 -2.33 3.85
C VAL A 101 -23.83 -0.85 3.53
N GLY A 102 -23.39 -0.51 2.31
CA GLY A 102 -23.10 0.86 1.91
C GLY A 102 -21.67 1.33 2.25
N LYS A 103 -20.71 0.42 2.40
CA LYS A 103 -19.31 0.68 2.68
C LYS A 103 -18.72 1.72 1.73
N SER A 104 -18.79 1.49 0.42
CA SER A 104 -18.24 2.38 -0.61
C SER A 104 -18.92 3.74 -0.64
N THR A 105 -20.24 3.80 -0.39
CA THR A 105 -20.97 5.07 -0.22
C THR A 105 -20.41 5.87 0.95
N VAL A 106 -20.14 5.22 2.08
CA VAL A 106 -19.53 5.86 3.24
C VAL A 106 -18.11 6.32 2.93
N ALA A 107 -17.29 5.49 2.25
CA ALA A 107 -15.93 5.85 1.87
C ALA A 107 -15.89 7.10 0.97
N VAL A 108 -16.76 7.16 -0.04
CA VAL A 108 -16.92 8.30 -0.94
C VAL A 108 -17.32 9.56 -0.18
N ASN A 109 -18.36 9.47 0.65
CA ASN A 109 -18.85 10.63 1.41
C ASN A 109 -17.82 11.12 2.43
N LEU A 110 -17.09 10.22 3.08
CA LEU A 110 -15.99 10.57 3.98
C LEU A 110 -14.89 11.33 3.23
N ALA A 111 -14.45 10.82 2.08
CA ALA A 111 -13.41 11.45 1.28
C ALA A 111 -13.84 12.85 0.79
N ILE A 112 -15.04 12.98 0.23
CA ILE A 112 -15.56 14.26 -0.24
C ILE A 112 -15.79 15.21 0.94
N GLY A 113 -16.32 14.73 2.09
CA GLY A 113 -16.51 15.53 3.28
C GLY A 113 -15.21 16.13 3.83
N LEU A 114 -14.11 15.37 3.81
CA LEU A 114 -12.79 15.85 4.17
C LEU A 114 -12.26 16.89 3.16
N ALA A 115 -12.44 16.64 1.86
CA ALA A 115 -12.04 17.57 0.81
C ALA A 115 -12.80 18.92 0.91
N LEU A 116 -14.10 18.90 1.23
CA LEU A 116 -14.91 20.11 1.45
C LEU A 116 -14.43 20.92 2.66
N GLN A 117 -13.70 20.31 3.60
CA GLN A 117 -13.04 21.01 4.71
C GLN A 117 -11.64 21.52 4.35
N GLY A 118 -11.24 21.44 3.08
CA GLY A 118 -9.96 21.96 2.59
C GLY A 118 -8.78 20.99 2.76
N MET A 119 -9.03 19.71 3.12
CA MET A 119 -7.98 18.71 3.23
C MET A 119 -7.62 18.16 1.86
N LYS A 120 -6.34 17.82 1.65
CA LYS A 120 -5.86 17.08 0.48
C LYS A 120 -6.19 15.60 0.67
N VAL A 121 -7.08 15.04 -0.15
CA VAL A 121 -7.64 13.70 0.06
C VAL A 121 -7.39 12.78 -1.12
N GLY A 122 -6.91 11.57 -0.82
CA GLY A 122 -6.88 10.43 -1.74
C GLY A 122 -7.97 9.41 -1.41
N LEU A 123 -8.52 8.75 -2.43
CA LEU A 123 -9.49 7.66 -2.30
C LEU A 123 -9.07 6.48 -3.15
N VAL A 124 -8.93 5.33 -2.53
CA VAL A 124 -8.57 4.06 -3.20
C VAL A 124 -9.73 3.09 -3.11
N ASP A 125 -10.21 2.64 -4.27
CA ASP A 125 -11.16 1.53 -4.34
C ASP A 125 -10.38 0.21 -4.41
N ALA A 126 -10.33 -0.47 -3.28
CA ALA A 126 -9.66 -1.75 -3.13
C ALA A 126 -10.63 -2.95 -3.22
N ASP A 127 -11.91 -2.72 -3.53
CA ASP A 127 -12.88 -3.81 -3.72
C ASP A 127 -12.75 -4.43 -5.12
N ILE A 128 -11.82 -5.38 -5.23
CA ILE A 128 -11.48 -6.03 -6.51
C ILE A 128 -12.68 -6.78 -7.12
N TYR A 129 -13.55 -7.30 -6.29
CA TYR A 129 -14.68 -8.13 -6.74
C TYR A 129 -15.91 -7.33 -7.14
N GLY A 130 -16.01 -6.08 -6.68
CA GLY A 130 -17.13 -5.21 -6.96
C GLY A 130 -16.77 -3.73 -6.90
N PRO A 131 -15.82 -3.26 -7.73
CA PRO A 131 -15.39 -1.87 -7.70
C PRO A 131 -16.55 -0.95 -8.03
N SER A 132 -16.97 -0.14 -7.08
CA SER A 132 -18.16 0.70 -7.18
C SER A 132 -17.87 2.21 -7.15
N ILE A 133 -16.67 2.61 -6.77
CA ILE A 133 -16.31 4.03 -6.69
C ILE A 133 -16.37 4.73 -8.04
N PRO A 134 -15.93 4.15 -9.19
CA PRO A 134 -16.10 4.78 -10.48
C PRO A 134 -17.57 5.12 -10.81
N VAL A 135 -18.50 4.23 -10.47
CA VAL A 135 -19.95 4.46 -10.66
C VAL A 135 -20.43 5.60 -9.77
N LEU A 136 -20.05 5.60 -8.48
CA LEU A 136 -20.42 6.63 -7.51
C LEU A 136 -19.87 8.02 -7.88
N PHE A 137 -18.70 8.05 -8.53
CA PHE A 137 -18.11 9.28 -9.04
C PHE A 137 -18.61 9.66 -10.44
N GLY A 138 -19.31 8.78 -11.17
CA GLY A 138 -19.72 9.00 -12.55
C GLY A 138 -18.53 9.21 -13.49
N ASN A 139 -17.51 8.35 -13.39
CA ASN A 139 -16.30 8.39 -14.20
C ASN A 139 -15.80 7.00 -14.64
N GLU A 140 -16.74 6.07 -14.84
CA GLU A 140 -16.48 4.67 -15.17
C GLU A 140 -15.68 4.48 -16.46
N GLU A 141 -15.83 5.42 -17.41
CA GLU A 141 -15.15 5.38 -18.71
C GLU A 141 -13.78 6.08 -18.67
N THR A 142 -13.45 6.75 -17.56
CA THR A 142 -12.17 7.42 -17.41
C THR A 142 -11.07 6.39 -17.14
N ARG A 143 -9.93 6.54 -17.80
CA ARG A 143 -8.74 5.72 -17.52
C ARG A 143 -7.66 6.61 -16.91
N PRO A 144 -6.98 6.18 -15.84
CA PRO A 144 -5.84 6.90 -15.31
C PRO A 144 -4.73 6.96 -16.36
N LEU A 145 -4.10 8.11 -16.48
CA LEU A 145 -2.90 8.26 -17.30
C LEU A 145 -1.70 7.68 -16.55
N GLY A 146 -0.71 7.22 -17.32
CA GLY A 146 0.56 6.77 -16.77
C GLY A 146 1.72 7.59 -17.30
N TYR A 147 2.80 7.63 -16.54
CA TYR A 147 4.08 8.16 -16.99
C TYR A 147 5.24 7.33 -16.42
N GLU A 148 6.40 7.45 -17.04
CA GLU A 148 7.61 6.80 -16.56
C GLU A 148 8.55 7.82 -15.93
N ARG A 149 9.15 7.47 -14.80
CA ARG A 149 10.21 8.22 -14.13
C ARG A 149 11.22 7.24 -13.53
N ASP A 150 12.48 7.43 -13.86
CA ASP A 150 13.59 6.59 -13.37
C ASP A 150 13.41 5.08 -13.66
N GLY A 151 12.85 4.75 -14.83
CA GLY A 151 12.59 3.36 -15.26
C GLY A 151 11.42 2.69 -14.52
N LYS A 152 10.62 3.45 -13.79
CA LYS A 152 9.43 2.99 -13.08
C LYS A 152 8.18 3.70 -13.61
N SER A 153 7.13 2.92 -13.86
CA SER A 153 5.84 3.44 -14.31
C SER A 153 5.00 3.89 -13.12
N TYR A 154 4.39 5.06 -13.25
CA TYR A 154 3.48 5.63 -12.26
C TYR A 154 2.13 5.93 -12.88
N MET A 155 1.06 5.80 -12.09
CA MET A 155 -0.29 6.19 -12.46
C MET A 155 -0.61 7.58 -11.93
N ILE A 156 -1.30 8.38 -12.73
CA ILE A 156 -1.83 9.68 -12.30
C ILE A 156 -3.25 9.44 -11.78
N PRO A 157 -3.55 9.73 -10.52
CA PRO A 157 -4.89 9.55 -9.98
C PRO A 157 -5.89 10.47 -10.69
N ILE A 158 -7.12 10.02 -10.83
CA ILE A 158 -8.20 10.83 -11.40
C ILE A 158 -8.67 11.82 -10.33
N GLU A 159 -8.79 13.10 -10.68
CA GLU A 159 -9.27 14.13 -9.75
C GLU A 159 -10.73 14.46 -10.05
N LYS A 160 -11.59 14.33 -9.04
CA LYS A 160 -12.99 14.76 -9.09
C LYS A 160 -13.49 15.12 -7.69
N TYR A 161 -14.32 16.15 -7.60
CA TYR A 161 -14.86 16.67 -6.32
C TYR A 161 -13.79 17.04 -5.28
N GLY A 162 -12.59 17.45 -5.73
CA GLY A 162 -11.46 17.76 -4.84
C GLY A 162 -10.76 16.53 -4.24
N VAL A 163 -11.06 15.34 -4.73
CA VAL A 163 -10.49 14.07 -4.30
C VAL A 163 -9.67 13.45 -5.42
N LYS A 164 -8.44 13.04 -5.12
CA LYS A 164 -7.61 12.19 -5.99
C LYS A 164 -8.05 10.76 -5.80
N MET A 165 -8.51 10.09 -6.86
CA MET A 165 -9.02 8.74 -6.74
C MET A 165 -8.39 7.77 -7.73
N ILE A 166 -8.28 6.52 -7.32
CA ILE A 166 -7.96 5.39 -8.19
C ILE A 166 -8.80 4.18 -7.79
N SER A 167 -9.20 3.40 -8.78
CA SER A 167 -9.95 2.16 -8.59
C SER A 167 -9.37 1.07 -9.47
N ILE A 168 -9.39 -0.15 -8.98
CA ILE A 168 -9.11 -1.33 -9.81
C ILE A 168 -10.09 -1.41 -11.00
N GLY A 169 -11.32 -0.90 -10.83
CA GLY A 169 -12.32 -0.83 -11.88
C GLY A 169 -11.95 0.06 -13.07
N HIS A 170 -10.98 0.97 -12.91
CA HIS A 170 -10.44 1.76 -14.02
C HIS A 170 -9.35 1.03 -14.82
N LEU A 171 -8.75 -0.01 -14.25
CA LEU A 171 -7.61 -0.74 -14.83
C LEU A 171 -8.05 -2.05 -15.49
N VAL A 172 -9.21 -2.56 -15.09
CA VAL A 172 -9.73 -3.85 -15.54
C VAL A 172 -10.78 -3.60 -16.62
N ASP A 173 -10.71 -4.38 -17.69
CA ASP A 173 -11.74 -4.37 -18.72
C ASP A 173 -13.00 -5.05 -18.19
N LYS A 174 -14.15 -4.36 -18.28
CA LYS A 174 -15.45 -4.85 -17.80
C LYS A 174 -15.90 -6.13 -18.50
N GLU A 175 -15.41 -6.38 -19.71
CA GLU A 175 -15.79 -7.53 -20.54
C GLU A 175 -14.89 -8.75 -20.33
N MET A 176 -13.73 -8.60 -19.66
CA MET A 176 -12.83 -9.71 -19.35
C MET A 176 -13.09 -10.27 -17.95
N PRO A 177 -13.52 -11.53 -17.82
CA PRO A 177 -13.62 -12.19 -16.53
C PRO A 177 -12.20 -12.45 -15.99
N LEU A 178 -11.69 -11.51 -15.19
CA LEU A 178 -10.42 -11.70 -14.48
C LEU A 178 -10.67 -12.60 -13.26
N ILE A 179 -10.09 -13.79 -13.29
CA ILE A 179 -10.08 -14.66 -12.12
C ILE A 179 -8.95 -14.20 -11.18
N TRP A 180 -9.32 -13.36 -10.22
CA TRP A 180 -8.39 -12.90 -9.19
C TRP A 180 -8.07 -14.04 -8.22
N ARG A 181 -6.81 -14.48 -8.22
CA ARG A 181 -6.28 -15.32 -7.14
C ARG A 181 -5.69 -14.43 -6.05
N GLY A 182 -5.78 -14.84 -4.78
CA GLY A 182 -5.36 -14.03 -3.64
C GLY A 182 -4.04 -13.26 -3.82
N PRO A 183 -2.91 -13.90 -4.19
CA PRO A 183 -1.64 -13.21 -4.41
C PRO A 183 -1.67 -12.17 -5.53
N MET A 184 -2.39 -12.43 -6.64
CA MET A 184 -2.54 -11.47 -7.75
C MET A 184 -3.34 -10.24 -7.30
N ALA A 185 -4.41 -10.47 -6.55
CA ALA A 185 -5.24 -9.41 -6.00
C ALA A 185 -4.45 -8.49 -5.05
N SER A 186 -3.69 -9.08 -4.12
CA SER A 186 -2.84 -8.33 -3.19
C SER A 186 -1.75 -7.53 -3.90
N ASN A 187 -1.14 -8.09 -4.94
CA ASN A 187 -0.13 -7.39 -5.74
C ASN A 187 -0.74 -6.22 -6.52
N ALA A 188 -1.89 -6.40 -7.14
CA ALA A 188 -2.58 -5.34 -7.86
C ALA A 188 -2.96 -4.17 -6.94
N LEU A 189 -3.45 -4.46 -5.74
CA LEU A 189 -3.76 -3.43 -4.73
C LEU A 189 -2.50 -2.72 -4.24
N SER A 190 -1.41 -3.46 -4.04
CA SER A 190 -0.12 -2.85 -3.70
C SER A 190 0.35 -1.90 -4.79
N GLN A 191 0.19 -2.26 -6.07
CA GLN A 191 0.51 -1.39 -7.19
C GLN A 191 -0.38 -0.14 -7.22
N LEU A 192 -1.70 -0.28 -7.02
CA LEU A 192 -2.61 0.87 -6.92
C LEU A 192 -2.19 1.86 -5.85
N LEU A 193 -1.70 1.38 -4.72
CA LEU A 193 -1.28 2.22 -3.60
C LEU A 193 0.12 2.80 -3.81
N LEU A 194 1.08 2.01 -4.29
CA LEU A 194 2.50 2.35 -4.31
C LEU A 194 2.98 2.92 -5.64
N ASP A 195 2.31 2.61 -6.75
CA ASP A 195 2.68 3.07 -8.09
C ASP A 195 1.74 4.18 -8.61
N THR A 196 0.96 4.81 -7.71
CA THR A 196 0.16 6.00 -8.01
C THR A 196 0.85 7.25 -7.46
N ASP A 197 0.94 8.31 -8.26
CA ASP A 197 1.52 9.61 -7.86
C ASP A 197 0.50 10.42 -7.06
N TRP A 198 0.39 10.10 -5.79
CA TRP A 198 -0.53 10.79 -4.88
C TRP A 198 -0.11 12.21 -4.56
N GLY A 199 1.21 12.51 -4.59
CA GLY A 199 1.76 13.73 -4.02
C GLY A 199 1.55 13.79 -2.51
N GLU A 200 1.45 15.01 -1.96
CA GLU A 200 1.14 15.21 -0.54
C GLU A 200 -0.36 15.07 -0.28
N LEU A 201 -0.73 14.23 0.69
CA LEU A 201 -2.10 14.07 1.16
C LEU A 201 -2.19 14.24 2.67
N ASP A 202 -3.27 14.89 3.14
CA ASP A 202 -3.62 14.91 4.56
C ASP A 202 -4.29 13.59 4.95
N PHE A 203 -5.18 13.07 4.08
CA PHE A 203 -5.88 11.81 4.30
C PHE A 203 -5.90 10.96 3.04
N MET A 204 -5.74 9.66 3.23
CA MET A 204 -6.09 8.65 2.24
C MET A 204 -7.19 7.77 2.81
N VAL A 205 -8.29 7.64 2.10
CA VAL A 205 -9.39 6.73 2.42
C VAL A 205 -9.27 5.50 1.54
N ILE A 206 -9.23 4.31 2.15
CA ILE A 206 -9.20 3.03 1.43
C ILE A 206 -10.55 2.35 1.61
N ASP A 207 -11.30 2.21 0.52
CA ASP A 207 -12.52 1.39 0.47
C ASP A 207 -12.12 -0.08 0.37
N MET A 208 -12.17 -0.80 1.50
CA MET A 208 -11.71 -2.19 1.62
C MET A 208 -12.68 -3.16 0.94
N PRO A 209 -12.24 -4.32 0.46
CA PRO A 209 -13.17 -5.40 0.10
C PRO A 209 -14.08 -5.75 1.29
N PRO A 210 -15.28 -6.29 1.09
CA PRO A 210 -16.14 -6.72 2.20
C PRO A 210 -15.63 -8.00 2.87
N GLY A 211 -15.95 -8.19 4.16
CA GLY A 211 -15.60 -9.37 4.93
C GLY A 211 -14.30 -9.25 5.74
N THR A 212 -13.64 -10.37 5.99
CA THR A 212 -12.42 -10.49 6.81
C THR A 212 -11.43 -11.50 6.20
N GLY A 213 -11.32 -11.52 4.88
CA GLY A 213 -10.47 -12.47 4.16
C GLY A 213 -9.01 -12.00 4.03
N ASP A 214 -8.24 -12.80 3.29
CA ASP A 214 -6.80 -12.60 3.14
C ASP A 214 -6.41 -11.23 2.56
N ILE A 215 -7.23 -10.65 1.69
CA ILE A 215 -6.95 -9.36 1.05
C ILE A 215 -7.04 -8.22 2.08
N GLN A 216 -8.08 -8.22 2.91
CA GLN A 216 -8.21 -7.22 3.99
C GLN A 216 -7.07 -7.33 4.99
N LEU A 217 -6.72 -8.56 5.38
CA LEU A 217 -5.62 -8.82 6.29
C LEU A 217 -4.29 -8.35 5.69
N CYS A 218 -4.03 -8.67 4.42
CA CYS A 218 -2.84 -8.24 3.69
C CYS A 218 -2.73 -6.71 3.65
N LEU A 219 -3.82 -5.99 3.31
CA LEU A 219 -3.84 -4.53 3.32
C LEU A 219 -3.57 -3.96 4.72
N ALA A 220 -4.21 -4.52 5.75
CA ALA A 220 -4.06 -4.04 7.12
C ALA A 220 -2.66 -4.31 7.71
N GLN A 221 -1.97 -5.35 7.24
CA GLN A 221 -0.63 -5.70 7.69
C GLN A 221 0.48 -4.96 6.91
N ASN A 222 0.30 -4.78 5.60
CA ASN A 222 1.34 -4.22 4.74
C ASN A 222 1.34 -2.69 4.69
N PHE A 223 0.23 -2.06 5.06
CA PHE A 223 0.12 -0.60 5.04
C PHE A 223 -0.13 -0.06 6.44
N LYS A 224 0.63 0.97 6.82
CA LYS A 224 0.51 1.61 8.14
C LYS A 224 -0.80 2.41 8.22
N LEU A 225 -1.91 1.71 8.51
CA LEU A 225 -3.21 2.35 8.69
C LEU A 225 -3.23 3.18 9.97
N SER A 226 -3.69 4.44 9.87
CA SER A 226 -3.91 5.32 11.04
C SER A 226 -5.15 4.92 11.83
N GLY A 227 -6.09 4.24 11.17
CA GLY A 227 -7.29 3.71 11.79
C GLY A 227 -8.28 3.12 10.81
N SER A 228 -9.34 2.54 11.34
CA SER A 228 -10.43 1.94 10.56
C SER A 228 -11.78 2.47 10.99
N VAL A 229 -12.69 2.62 10.02
CA VAL A 229 -14.11 2.88 10.20
C VAL A 229 -14.88 1.65 9.74
N ILE A 230 -15.73 1.08 10.58
CA ILE A 230 -16.50 -0.12 10.25
C ILE A 230 -17.94 0.26 9.93
N VAL A 231 -18.41 -0.11 8.74
CA VAL A 231 -19.78 0.14 8.29
C VAL A 231 -20.64 -1.11 8.47
N THR A 232 -21.81 -0.93 9.02
CA THR A 232 -22.78 -2.00 9.24
C THR A 232 -24.21 -1.53 9.00
N THR A 233 -25.14 -2.46 9.13
CA THR A 233 -26.58 -2.22 9.17
C THR A 233 -27.15 -2.87 10.47
N PRO A 234 -28.35 -2.51 10.94
CA PRO A 234 -28.87 -2.97 12.24
C PRO A 234 -29.26 -4.46 12.29
N GLN A 235 -29.23 -5.14 11.15
CA GLN A 235 -29.62 -6.56 11.11
C GLN A 235 -28.64 -7.43 11.90
N LYS A 236 -29.16 -8.37 12.69
CA LYS A 236 -28.38 -9.28 13.55
C LYS A 236 -27.25 -10.01 12.80
N VAL A 237 -27.48 -10.40 11.54
CA VAL A 237 -26.48 -11.05 10.71
C VAL A 237 -25.29 -10.09 10.41
N ALA A 238 -25.59 -8.83 10.08
CA ALA A 238 -24.54 -7.83 9.82
C ALA A 238 -23.71 -7.54 11.08
N LEU A 239 -24.36 -7.46 12.26
CA LEU A 239 -23.69 -7.25 13.54
C LEU A 239 -22.77 -8.41 13.94
N ALA A 240 -23.12 -9.65 13.60
CA ALA A 240 -22.25 -10.80 13.83
C ALA A 240 -20.95 -10.69 13.02
N ASP A 241 -21.05 -10.24 11.76
CA ASP A 241 -19.89 -10.07 10.88
C ASP A 241 -19.04 -8.84 11.27
N VAL A 242 -19.65 -7.77 11.78
CA VAL A 242 -18.92 -6.61 12.34
C VAL A 242 -17.98 -7.01 13.47
N ARG A 243 -18.40 -7.93 14.35
CA ARG A 243 -17.53 -8.43 15.42
C ARG A 243 -16.29 -9.11 14.87
N ARG A 244 -16.41 -9.85 13.77
CA ARG A 244 -15.27 -10.49 13.10
C ARG A 244 -14.33 -9.43 12.51
N ALA A 245 -14.86 -8.41 11.83
CA ALA A 245 -14.08 -7.31 11.28
C ALA A 245 -13.34 -6.53 12.39
N ALA A 246 -14.03 -6.22 13.49
CA ALA A 246 -13.41 -5.56 14.64
C ALA A 246 -12.28 -6.38 15.26
N ASN A 247 -12.48 -7.71 15.38
CA ASN A 247 -11.46 -8.61 15.92
C ASN A 247 -10.24 -8.70 14.99
N MET A 248 -10.44 -8.68 13.67
CA MET A 248 -9.34 -8.65 12.70
C MET A 248 -8.46 -7.40 12.92
N PHE A 249 -9.04 -6.21 13.04
CA PHE A 249 -8.28 -4.97 13.26
C PHE A 249 -7.59 -4.92 14.63
N ARG A 250 -8.14 -5.59 15.64
CA ARG A 250 -7.56 -5.69 17.00
C ARG A 250 -6.52 -6.78 17.16
N HIS A 251 -6.41 -7.70 16.18
CA HIS A 251 -5.46 -8.80 16.24
C HIS A 251 -4.02 -8.27 16.35
N GLU A 252 -3.16 -8.89 17.17
CA GLU A 252 -1.78 -8.43 17.45
C GLU A 252 -0.95 -8.21 16.17
N GLY A 253 -1.13 -9.04 15.14
CA GLY A 253 -0.45 -8.89 13.85
C GLY A 253 -0.98 -7.77 12.95
N VAL A 254 -2.05 -7.07 13.35
CA VAL A 254 -2.68 -5.96 12.59
C VAL A 254 -2.65 -4.67 13.41
N ASN A 255 -3.18 -4.72 14.63
CA ASN A 255 -3.19 -3.64 15.63
C ASN A 255 -3.57 -2.26 15.08
N VAL A 256 -4.68 -2.19 14.33
CA VAL A 256 -5.20 -0.95 13.74
C VAL A 256 -6.33 -0.40 14.63
N PRO A 257 -6.25 0.87 15.07
CA PRO A 257 -7.30 1.49 15.87
C PRO A 257 -8.65 1.53 15.13
N ILE A 258 -9.74 1.20 15.82
CA ILE A 258 -11.09 1.38 15.30
C ILE A 258 -11.55 2.79 15.71
N LEU A 259 -11.63 3.70 14.72
CA LEU A 259 -12.03 5.09 14.92
C LEU A 259 -13.52 5.24 15.19
N GLY A 260 -14.33 4.34 14.64
CA GLY A 260 -15.77 4.36 14.82
C GLY A 260 -16.51 3.27 14.06
N LEU A 261 -17.80 3.18 14.39
CA LEU A 261 -18.77 2.35 13.74
C LEU A 261 -19.85 3.24 13.11
N ILE A 262 -20.17 2.98 11.84
CA ILE A 262 -21.28 3.65 11.16
C ILE A 262 -22.40 2.63 10.94
N GLU A 263 -23.53 2.84 11.62
CA GLU A 263 -24.75 2.10 11.36
C GLU A 263 -25.51 2.79 10.23
N ASN A 264 -25.52 2.15 9.08
CA ASN A 264 -26.19 2.64 7.87
C ASN A 264 -27.54 1.93 7.69
N MET A 265 -28.48 2.51 6.94
CA MET A 265 -29.80 1.95 6.68
C MET A 265 -30.54 1.59 7.98
N ALA A 266 -30.38 2.40 9.03
CA ALA A 266 -30.92 2.14 10.37
C ALA A 266 -32.43 2.33 10.43
N TYR A 267 -32.96 3.22 9.62
CA TYR A 267 -34.39 3.50 9.53
C TYR A 267 -34.79 3.89 8.11
N PHE A 268 -36.05 3.77 7.82
CA PHE A 268 -36.68 4.19 6.58
C PHE A 268 -37.73 5.24 6.90
N THR A 269 -37.67 6.36 6.19
CA THR A 269 -38.72 7.39 6.23
C THR A 269 -39.52 7.27 4.93
N PRO A 270 -40.79 6.84 4.98
CA PRO A 270 -41.63 6.68 3.80
C PRO A 270 -41.94 8.02 3.12
#